data_f4108428df0e3b1da0be0dbf2ba8ac2e
#
_entry.id   f4108428df0e3b1da0be0dbf2ba8ac2e
#
_cell.length_a   1.000
_cell.length_b   1.000
_cell.length_c   1.000
_cell.angle_alpha   90.00
_cell.angle_beta   90.00
_cell.angle_gamma   90.00
#
_symmetry.space_group_name_H-M   'P 1'
#
loop_
_entity.id
_entity.type
_entity.pdbx_description
1 polymer ?
#
loop_
_entity_poly.entity_id
_entity_poly.type
_entity_poly.pdbx_seq_one_letter_code
_entity_poly.pdbx_strand_id
1 'polypeptide(L)'
;MPVSVQTVLDDRIAQYVNRIKAQHHATEAAVVRELIEAGYEETVRQRHARYQRGECTFRAVAAQLGLSVRELYYLFEQKGLPV
;
A
#
# COMPACT_ATOMS: atom_id res chain seq x y z
N MET A 1 -4.09 -10.25 10.45
CA MET A 1 -3.32 -11.51 10.38
C MET A 1 -2.42 -11.51 9.15
N PRO A 2 -1.15 -11.90 9.29
CA PRO A 2 -0.27 -11.99 8.12
C PRO A 2 -0.76 -13.05 7.15
N VAL A 3 -0.56 -12.80 5.87
CA VAL A 3 -0.88 -13.78 4.83
C VAL A 3 0.33 -13.97 3.94
N SER A 4 0.47 -15.18 3.41
CA SER A 4 1.48 -15.49 2.40
C SER A 4 0.82 -15.46 1.04
N VAL A 5 1.50 -14.81 0.09
CA VAL A 5 0.99 -14.68 -1.28
C VAL A 5 2.05 -15.22 -2.23
N GLN A 6 1.59 -16.00 -3.20
CA GLN A 6 2.43 -16.50 -4.27
C GLN A 6 1.94 -15.90 -5.59
N THR A 7 2.83 -15.30 -6.36
CA THR A 7 2.46 -14.64 -7.60
C THR A 7 3.60 -14.71 -8.60
N VAL A 8 3.25 -14.47 -9.87
CA VAL A 8 4.24 -14.38 -10.95
C VAL A 8 4.37 -12.91 -11.33
N LEU A 9 5.59 -12.40 -11.34
CA LEU A 9 5.87 -11.01 -11.69
C LEU A 9 6.18 -10.91 -13.19
N ASP A 10 5.80 -9.79 -13.80
CA ASP A 10 6.20 -9.57 -15.19
C ASP A 10 7.72 -9.33 -15.27
N ASP A 11 8.25 -9.43 -16.49
CA ASP A 11 9.69 -9.40 -16.72
C ASP A 11 10.35 -8.12 -16.22
N ARG A 12 9.68 -6.99 -16.35
CA ARG A 12 10.23 -5.69 -15.98
C ARG A 12 10.34 -5.55 -14.48
N ILE A 13 9.31 -5.98 -13.77
CA ILE A 13 9.30 -5.97 -12.30
C ILE A 13 10.34 -6.97 -11.79
N ALA A 14 10.41 -8.15 -12.40
CA ALA A 14 11.40 -9.16 -12.02
C ALA A 14 12.83 -8.65 -12.18
N GLN A 15 13.12 -7.94 -13.26
CA GLN A 15 14.43 -7.31 -13.47
C GLN A 15 14.75 -6.30 -12.36
N TYR A 16 13.79 -5.47 -12.01
CA TYR A 16 13.96 -4.50 -10.95
C TYR A 16 14.27 -5.19 -9.62
N VAL A 17 13.48 -6.20 -9.27
CA VAL A 17 13.66 -6.95 -8.03
C VAL A 17 15.05 -7.58 -7.97
N ASN A 18 15.48 -8.21 -9.05
CA ASN A 18 16.81 -8.84 -9.11
C ASN A 18 17.93 -7.82 -8.94
N ARG A 19 17.78 -6.63 -9.53
CA ARG A 19 18.79 -5.59 -9.45
C ARG A 19 18.90 -5.02 -8.05
N ILE A 20 17.78 -4.70 -7.43
CA ILE A 20 17.77 -4.14 -6.08
C ILE A 20 18.27 -5.17 -5.06
N LYS A 21 17.87 -6.42 -5.21
CA LYS A 21 18.34 -7.51 -4.37
C LYS A 21 19.87 -7.61 -4.38
N ALA A 22 20.49 -7.52 -5.55
CA ALA A 22 21.93 -7.55 -5.69
C ALA A 22 22.61 -6.33 -5.09
N GLN A 23 22.06 -5.13 -5.32
CA GLN A 23 22.64 -3.87 -4.84
C GLN A 23 22.59 -3.74 -3.31
N HIS A 24 21.54 -4.24 -2.68
CA HIS A 24 21.33 -4.07 -1.25
C HIS A 24 21.55 -5.32 -0.43
N HIS A 25 22.02 -6.40 -1.05
CA HIS A 25 22.20 -7.69 -0.39
C HIS A 25 20.94 -8.16 0.33
N ALA A 26 19.78 -7.88 -0.27
CA ALA A 26 18.46 -8.18 0.30
C ALA A 26 17.93 -9.48 -0.30
N THR A 27 16.91 -10.03 0.35
CA THR A 27 16.20 -11.18 -0.20
C THR A 27 15.15 -10.71 -1.21
N GLU A 28 14.77 -11.59 -2.10
CA GLU A 28 13.69 -11.33 -3.05
C GLU A 28 12.39 -10.94 -2.31
N ALA A 29 12.06 -11.70 -1.27
CA ALA A 29 10.86 -11.43 -0.47
C ALA A 29 10.88 -10.04 0.16
N ALA A 30 12.04 -9.59 0.64
CA ALA A 30 12.16 -8.27 1.25
C ALA A 30 11.93 -7.15 0.23
N VAL A 31 12.50 -7.28 -0.98
CA VAL A 31 12.31 -6.29 -2.04
C VAL A 31 10.85 -6.24 -2.50
N VAL A 32 10.23 -7.40 -2.69
CA VAL A 32 8.83 -7.48 -3.09
C VAL A 32 7.92 -6.88 -2.02
N ARG A 33 8.20 -7.16 -0.75
CA ARG A 33 7.44 -6.60 0.37
C ARG A 33 7.50 -5.07 0.38
N GLU A 34 8.68 -4.50 0.18
CA GLU A 34 8.83 -3.05 0.12
C GLU A 34 8.02 -2.43 -1.00
N LEU A 35 8.00 -3.06 -2.17
CA LEU A 35 7.19 -2.59 -3.30
C LEU A 35 5.70 -2.63 -2.97
N ILE A 36 5.24 -3.70 -2.33
CA ILE A 36 3.85 -3.84 -1.94
C ILE A 36 3.48 -2.78 -0.91
N GLU A 37 4.33 -2.58 0.09
CA GLU A 37 4.10 -1.57 1.12
C GLU A 37 4.04 -0.16 0.53
N ALA A 38 4.94 0.17 -0.37
CA ALA A 38 4.94 1.46 -1.05
C ALA A 38 3.68 1.65 -1.90
N GLY A 39 3.25 0.59 -2.60
CA GLY A 39 2.01 0.61 -3.38
C GLY A 39 0.78 0.80 -2.51
N TYR A 40 0.74 0.16 -1.37
CA TYR A 40 -0.35 0.32 -0.40
C TYR A 40 -0.41 1.74 0.13
N GLU A 41 0.74 2.31 0.53
CA GLU A 41 0.79 3.70 0.99
C GLU A 41 0.31 4.68 -0.06
N GLU A 42 0.72 4.49 -1.30
CA GLU A 42 0.26 5.33 -2.41
C GLU A 42 -1.25 5.20 -2.61
N THR A 43 -1.78 3.98 -2.52
CA THR A 43 -3.21 3.73 -2.61
C THR A 43 -3.96 4.49 -1.51
N VAL A 44 -3.47 4.44 -0.28
CA VAL A 44 -4.08 5.16 0.84
C VAL A 44 -4.08 6.66 0.60
N ARG A 45 -2.95 7.21 0.13
CA ARG A 45 -2.86 8.64 -0.19
C ARG A 45 -3.83 9.07 -1.28
N GLN A 46 -3.96 8.27 -2.33
CA GLN A 46 -4.89 8.57 -3.43
C GLN A 46 -6.33 8.57 -2.94
N ARG A 47 -6.70 7.60 -2.11
CA ARG A 47 -8.06 7.56 -1.55
C ARG A 47 -8.32 8.73 -0.62
N HIS A 48 -7.34 9.12 0.18
CA HIS A 48 -7.43 10.29 1.04
C HIS A 48 -7.62 11.57 0.21
N ALA A 49 -6.86 11.72 -0.86
CA ALA A 49 -6.98 12.88 -1.74
C ALA A 49 -8.38 13.00 -2.34
N ARG A 50 -8.96 11.87 -2.78
CA ARG A 50 -10.33 11.86 -3.30
C ARG A 50 -11.35 12.23 -2.24
N TYR A 51 -11.17 11.75 -1.03
CA TYR A 51 -12.01 12.12 0.10
C TYR A 51 -11.93 13.63 0.37
N GLN A 52 -10.71 14.18 0.39
CA GLN A 52 -10.51 15.62 0.62
C GLN A 52 -11.16 16.49 -0.46
N ARG A 53 -11.26 16.00 -1.69
CA ARG A 53 -11.93 16.71 -2.79
C ARG A 53 -13.45 16.51 -2.80
N GLY A 54 -13.98 15.74 -1.87
CA GLY A 54 -15.42 15.47 -1.80
C GLY A 54 -15.90 14.43 -2.80
N GLU A 55 -14.98 13.69 -3.43
CA GLU A 55 -15.35 12.68 -4.43
C GLU A 55 -15.83 11.37 -3.81
N CYS A 56 -15.44 11.12 -2.56
CA CYS A 56 -15.82 9.92 -1.81
C CYS A 56 -16.15 10.30 -0.38
N THR A 57 -17.09 9.57 0.22
CA THR A 57 -17.35 9.70 1.65
C THR A 57 -16.30 8.96 2.44
N PHE A 58 -16.13 9.31 3.71
CA PHE A 58 -15.20 8.62 4.59
C PHE A 58 -15.53 7.13 4.69
N ARG A 59 -16.81 6.80 4.80
CA ARG A 59 -17.28 5.41 4.86
C ARG A 59 -16.95 4.65 3.58
N ALA A 60 -17.09 5.28 2.41
CA ALA A 60 -16.76 4.65 1.14
C ALA A 60 -15.26 4.35 1.05
N VAL A 61 -14.41 5.26 1.51
CA VAL A 61 -12.96 5.02 1.54
C VAL A 61 -12.62 3.86 2.45
N ALA A 62 -13.23 3.79 3.63
CA ALA A 62 -13.02 2.67 4.54
C ALA A 62 -13.36 1.34 3.86
N ALA A 63 -14.53 1.26 3.21
CA ALA A 63 -14.94 0.06 2.50
C ALA A 63 -13.97 -0.31 1.39
N GLN A 64 -13.48 0.66 0.62
CA GLN A 64 -12.52 0.43 -0.47
C GLN A 64 -11.19 -0.13 0.03
N LEU A 65 -10.79 0.24 1.24
CA LEU A 65 -9.55 -0.24 1.85
C LEU A 65 -9.75 -1.49 2.71
N GLY A 66 -10.98 -2.00 2.78
CA GLY A 66 -11.27 -3.18 3.60
C GLY A 66 -11.20 -2.90 5.10
N LEU A 67 -11.47 -1.67 5.52
CA LEU A 67 -11.35 -1.24 6.91
C LEU A 67 -12.72 -0.80 7.45
N SER A 68 -12.85 -0.88 8.77
CA SER A 68 -13.96 -0.20 9.44
C SER A 68 -13.70 1.31 9.45
N VAL A 69 -14.73 2.10 9.72
CA VAL A 69 -14.60 3.56 9.84
C VAL A 69 -13.59 3.92 10.93
N ARG A 70 -13.62 3.22 12.05
CA ARG A 70 -12.68 3.43 13.15
C ARG A 70 -11.24 3.12 12.75
N GLU A 71 -11.03 2.01 12.04
CA GLU A 71 -9.72 1.63 11.56
C GLU A 71 -9.17 2.66 10.57
N LEU A 72 -10.02 3.18 9.68
CA LEU A 72 -9.60 4.21 8.76
C LEU A 72 -9.20 5.49 9.48
N TYR A 73 -9.96 5.88 10.50
CA TYR A 73 -9.63 7.05 11.32
C TYR A 73 -8.23 6.92 11.91
N TYR A 74 -7.92 5.76 12.52
CA TYR A 74 -6.60 5.51 13.07
C TYR A 74 -5.50 5.51 12.01
N LEU A 75 -5.78 4.93 10.85
CA LEU A 75 -4.81 4.89 9.76
C LEU A 75 -4.44 6.30 9.30
N PHE A 76 -5.42 7.16 9.07
CA PHE A 76 -5.16 8.53 8.64
C PHE A 76 -4.43 9.30 9.73
N GLU A 77 -4.80 9.10 10.99
CA GLU A 77 -4.15 9.76 12.12
C GLU A 77 -2.68 9.38 12.20
N GLN A 78 -2.36 8.08 12.08
CA GLN A 78 -0.99 7.59 12.11
C GLN A 78 -0.14 8.15 10.97
N LYS A 79 -0.73 8.38 9.82
CA LYS A 79 -0.02 8.89 8.65
C LYS A 79 0.01 10.43 8.60
N GLY A 80 -0.60 11.08 9.57
CA GLY A 80 -0.68 12.55 9.59
C GLY A 80 -1.57 13.11 8.49
N LEU A 81 -2.53 12.33 8.01
CA LEU A 81 -3.47 12.77 6.98
C LEU A 81 -4.72 13.35 7.65
N PRO A 82 -5.13 14.58 7.31
CA PRO A 82 -6.31 15.20 7.95
C PRO A 82 -7.59 14.45 7.62
N VAL A 83 -8.46 14.36 8.60
CA VAL A 83 -9.75 13.66 8.47
C VAL A 83 -10.88 14.59 8.01
#